data_7f95ad5259d32ce29c6a2a86c30f7434
#
_entry.id   7f95ad5259d32ce29c6a2a86c30f7434
#
_cell.length_a   1.000
_cell.length_b   1.000
_cell.length_c   1.000
_cell.angle_alpha   90.00
_cell.angle_beta   90.00
_cell.angle_gamma   90.00
#
_symmetry.space_group_name_H-M   'P 1'
#
loop_
_entity.id
_entity.type
_entity.pdbx_description
1 polymer ?
#
loop_
_entity_poly.entity_id
_entity_poly.type
_entity_poly.pdbx_seq_one_letter_code
_entity_poly.pdbx_strand_id
1 'polypeptide(L)'
;MKKGSLIPNLKLSLPPPDEISFSKFLTQSGTFMVDDLLVNGDGVRIVTQSEVEAPPPIKPSDDQLSLADLDTIKVIGKGNGGIVQLVQHKWTGQFFALKVIQMNIEESYRKLIAQELKINQSAQCPYVVVCYQSFYNNGVISIILEYMDGGSLLDFLKKVRTIPEPYLAAICKQVLKGLLYLHHEKHIIHRDLKPSNLLINHRGEVKITDFGVSAIMDSTSGQANTFLGTYNYMSPERIVGGKYNSKSDIWSLGLVLLECATGQFPYSPSEQSEGWANFYELMEAIVEKPPPSAPSDHFSQEFSSFISACVQKEPKDRPSAHELMTHPFIALYEDLDIDLSSYFTSAGSPLATL
;
A
#
# COMPACT_ATOMS: atom_id res chain seq x y z
N MET A 1 -24.53 -37.63 -13.61
CA MET A 1 -23.56 -36.82 -12.92
C MET A 1 -22.98 -35.81 -13.90
N LYS A 2 -23.51 -34.58 -13.91
CA LYS A 2 -23.02 -33.49 -14.76
C LYS A 2 -21.94 -32.75 -13.98
N LYS A 3 -20.70 -32.79 -14.44
CA LYS A 3 -19.61 -31.96 -13.97
C LYS A 3 -19.97 -30.51 -14.30
N GLY A 4 -20.04 -29.66 -13.26
CA GLY A 4 -20.23 -28.22 -13.40
C GLY A 4 -19.11 -27.62 -14.24
N SER A 5 -19.48 -26.75 -15.15
CA SER A 5 -18.56 -26.02 -16.00
C SER A 5 -17.79 -25.01 -15.17
N LEU A 6 -16.49 -25.17 -15.09
CA LEU A 6 -15.51 -24.13 -14.76
C LEU A 6 -15.82 -22.89 -15.60
N ILE A 7 -15.73 -21.72 -15.01
CA ILE A 7 -15.90 -20.42 -15.66
C ILE A 7 -14.97 -20.38 -16.89
N PRO A 8 -15.49 -20.36 -18.13
CA PRO A 8 -14.66 -20.55 -19.33
C PRO A 8 -13.78 -19.34 -19.70
N ASN A 9 -13.80 -18.25 -18.98
CA ASN A 9 -13.16 -16.99 -19.40
C ASN A 9 -12.61 -16.14 -18.26
N LEU A 10 -11.94 -16.72 -17.27
CA LEU A 10 -11.08 -15.92 -16.41
C LEU A 10 -9.79 -15.58 -17.20
N LYS A 11 -9.92 -14.69 -18.17
CA LYS A 11 -8.76 -14.10 -18.86
C LYS A 11 -8.22 -12.98 -17.98
N LEU A 12 -7.20 -13.29 -17.20
CA LEU A 12 -6.25 -12.28 -16.78
C LEU A 12 -5.64 -11.72 -18.07
N SER A 13 -6.18 -10.60 -18.55
CA SER A 13 -5.59 -9.89 -19.68
C SER A 13 -4.35 -9.14 -19.18
N LEU A 14 -3.22 -9.83 -19.20
CA LEU A 14 -1.93 -9.17 -19.19
C LEU A 14 -1.82 -8.37 -20.50
N PRO A 15 -1.41 -7.11 -20.47
CA PRO A 15 -1.11 -6.39 -21.71
C PRO A 15 -0.02 -7.15 -22.46
N PRO A 16 -0.06 -7.16 -23.84
CA PRO A 16 0.96 -7.82 -24.64
C PRO A 16 2.33 -7.23 -24.32
N PRO A 17 3.39 -8.05 -24.29
CA PRO A 17 4.75 -7.56 -24.11
C PRO A 17 5.16 -6.75 -25.34
N ASP A 18 5.23 -5.44 -25.23
CA ASP A 18 5.94 -4.61 -26.18
C ASP A 18 7.45 -4.79 -25.93
N GLU A 19 8.15 -5.38 -26.87
CA GLU A 19 9.61 -5.52 -26.87
C GLU A 19 10.29 -4.15 -27.03
N ILE A 20 10.33 -3.35 -25.97
CA ILE A 20 11.13 -2.12 -25.94
C ILE A 20 12.36 -2.36 -25.07
N SER A 21 13.54 -2.27 -25.67
CA SER A 21 14.84 -2.51 -25.02
C SER A 21 15.11 -1.58 -23.82
N PHE A 22 15.78 -2.12 -22.79
CA PHE A 22 16.25 -1.40 -21.59
C PHE A 22 16.99 -0.09 -21.91
N SER A 23 17.69 -0.04 -23.03
CA SER A 23 18.42 1.15 -23.50
C SER A 23 17.54 2.38 -23.73
N LYS A 24 16.23 2.24 -23.88
CA LYS A 24 15.32 3.37 -24.06
C LYS A 24 15.02 4.16 -22.79
N PHE A 25 15.23 3.56 -21.61
CA PHE A 25 14.98 4.22 -20.31
C PHE A 25 16.26 4.70 -19.64
N LEU A 26 17.44 4.36 -20.19
CA LEU A 26 18.72 4.81 -19.69
C LEU A 26 19.36 5.74 -20.72
N THR A 27 19.72 6.93 -20.27
CA THR A 27 20.57 7.83 -21.05
C THR A 27 22.02 7.31 -21.07
N GLN A 28 22.86 7.81 -21.98
CA GLN A 28 24.28 7.48 -21.99
C GLN A 28 25.01 7.83 -20.69
N SER A 29 24.48 8.78 -19.92
CA SER A 29 24.99 9.17 -18.59
C SER A 29 24.52 8.28 -17.44
N GLY A 30 23.74 7.20 -17.70
CA GLY A 30 23.21 6.30 -16.67
C GLY A 30 21.99 6.84 -15.91
N THR A 31 21.32 7.86 -16.46
CA THR A 31 20.06 8.38 -15.89
C THR A 31 18.88 7.52 -16.33
N PHE A 32 18.07 7.07 -15.38
CA PHE A 32 16.80 6.39 -15.66
C PHE A 32 15.75 7.44 -16.03
N MET A 33 15.12 7.29 -17.18
CA MET A 33 14.13 8.23 -17.71
C MET A 33 12.87 7.50 -18.15
N VAL A 34 11.73 7.93 -17.65
CA VAL A 34 10.39 7.48 -18.11
C VAL A 34 9.46 8.68 -18.14
N ASP A 35 8.92 8.98 -19.31
CA ASP A 35 8.10 10.17 -19.57
C ASP A 35 8.81 11.46 -19.11
N ASP A 36 8.25 12.15 -18.12
CA ASP A 36 8.77 13.38 -17.52
C ASP A 36 9.62 13.15 -16.25
N LEU A 37 9.86 11.90 -15.86
CA LEU A 37 10.64 11.55 -14.69
C LEU A 37 12.07 11.20 -15.03
N LEU A 38 13.03 11.89 -14.39
CA LEU A 38 14.47 11.58 -14.43
C LEU A 38 14.92 11.13 -13.03
N VAL A 39 15.63 9.99 -12.96
CA VAL A 39 16.20 9.47 -11.71
C VAL A 39 17.65 9.09 -11.96
N ASN A 40 18.57 9.62 -11.16
CA ASN A 40 20.00 9.34 -11.24
C ASN A 40 20.65 9.27 -9.84
N GLY A 41 21.98 9.27 -9.80
CA GLY A 41 22.75 9.25 -8.56
C GLY A 41 22.61 10.53 -7.72
N ASP A 42 22.13 11.63 -8.31
CA ASP A 42 21.95 12.92 -7.66
C ASP A 42 20.51 13.12 -7.17
N GLY A 43 19.58 12.24 -7.56
CA GLY A 43 18.18 12.27 -7.11
C GLY A 43 17.15 12.14 -8.23
N VAL A 44 15.90 12.54 -7.93
CA VAL A 44 14.74 12.49 -8.81
C VAL A 44 14.35 13.89 -9.27
N ARG A 45 13.98 14.02 -10.54
CA ARG A 45 13.40 15.23 -11.13
C ARG A 45 12.18 14.91 -11.97
N ILE A 46 11.18 15.78 -11.95
CA ILE A 46 10.06 15.78 -12.88
C ILE A 46 10.33 16.93 -13.88
N VAL A 47 10.50 16.59 -15.17
CA VAL A 47 10.74 17.59 -16.23
C VAL A 47 9.39 17.94 -16.85
N THR A 48 8.94 19.17 -16.65
CA THR A 48 7.76 19.67 -17.36
C THR A 48 8.14 20.05 -18.79
N GLN A 49 7.28 19.79 -19.77
CA GLN A 49 7.54 19.99 -21.23
C GLN A 49 7.90 21.43 -21.67
N SER A 50 7.92 22.39 -20.75
CA SER A 50 8.27 23.78 -21.02
C SER A 50 9.76 24.13 -20.90
N GLU A 51 10.60 23.19 -20.45
CA GLU A 51 12.05 23.44 -20.30
C GLU A 51 12.86 22.70 -21.39
N VAL A 52 13.03 23.35 -22.53
CA VAL A 52 13.85 22.86 -23.66
C VAL A 52 15.36 23.15 -23.45
N GLU A 53 15.73 23.88 -22.41
CA GLU A 53 17.13 24.09 -22.03
C GLU A 53 17.56 23.07 -20.99
N ALA A 54 18.75 22.47 -21.21
CA ALA A 54 19.36 21.58 -20.22
C ALA A 54 19.35 22.29 -18.86
N PRO A 55 18.69 21.73 -17.83
CA PRO A 55 18.59 22.40 -16.55
C PRO A 55 20.00 22.68 -16.02
N PRO A 56 20.23 23.83 -15.39
CA PRO A 56 21.52 24.11 -14.76
C PRO A 56 21.84 23.00 -13.75
N PRO A 57 23.12 22.61 -13.59
CA PRO A 57 23.49 21.61 -12.60
C PRO A 57 22.88 22.00 -11.24
N ILE A 58 22.23 21.04 -10.58
CA ILE A 58 21.64 21.26 -9.26
C ILE A 58 22.81 21.67 -8.35
N LYS A 59 22.77 22.90 -7.85
CA LYS A 59 23.62 23.25 -6.72
C LYS A 59 23.09 22.44 -5.54
N PRO A 60 23.92 21.64 -4.85
CA PRO A 60 23.49 21.00 -3.62
C PRO A 60 22.99 22.13 -2.69
N SER A 61 21.73 22.13 -2.36
CA SER A 61 21.26 22.88 -1.21
C SER A 61 21.80 22.14 0.02
N ASP A 62 22.24 22.83 1.05
CA ASP A 62 22.83 22.25 2.26
C ASP A 62 21.91 21.29 3.01
N ASP A 63 20.63 21.14 2.57
CA ASP A 63 19.60 20.26 3.13
C ASP A 63 19.30 19.02 2.24
N GLN A 64 20.08 18.73 1.21
CA GLN A 64 19.77 17.62 0.32
C GLN A 64 20.30 16.31 0.88
N LEU A 65 19.39 15.40 1.28
CA LEU A 65 19.71 14.04 1.73
C LEU A 65 20.50 13.29 0.64
N SER A 66 21.66 12.75 1.01
CA SER A 66 22.49 11.89 0.16
C SER A 66 22.56 10.48 0.74
N LEU A 67 22.63 9.46 -0.11
CA LEU A 67 22.85 8.08 0.35
C LEU A 67 24.17 7.93 1.12
N ALA A 68 25.18 8.74 0.80
CA ALA A 68 26.48 8.72 1.47
C ALA A 68 26.41 9.16 2.93
N ASP A 69 25.37 9.94 3.30
CA ASP A 69 25.17 10.46 4.65
C ASP A 69 24.35 9.54 5.56
N LEU A 70 23.99 8.35 5.04
CA LEU A 70 23.17 7.38 5.75
C LEU A 70 23.97 6.15 6.16
N ASP A 71 23.89 5.79 7.43
CA ASP A 71 24.42 4.53 7.96
C ASP A 71 23.29 3.50 8.06
N THR A 72 23.51 2.31 7.52
CA THR A 72 22.56 1.22 7.64
C THR A 72 22.62 0.58 9.02
N ILE A 73 21.49 0.52 9.71
CA ILE A 73 21.36 -0.08 11.04
C ILE A 73 20.96 -1.56 10.92
N LYS A 74 19.81 -1.83 10.29
CA LYS A 74 19.25 -3.19 10.13
C LYS A 74 18.26 -3.27 8.98
N VAL A 75 17.99 -4.47 8.51
CA VAL A 75 16.88 -4.75 7.60
C VAL A 75 15.58 -4.81 8.41
N ILE A 76 14.57 -4.06 8.00
CA ILE A 76 13.25 -3.99 8.64
C ILE A 76 12.13 -4.58 7.78
N GLY A 77 12.40 -4.83 6.49
CA GLY A 77 11.45 -5.47 5.59
C GLY A 77 12.16 -6.16 4.42
N LYS A 78 11.61 -7.29 3.98
CA LYS A 78 12.00 -7.99 2.76
C LYS A 78 10.74 -8.46 2.05
N GLY A 79 10.66 -8.22 0.76
CA GLY A 79 9.55 -8.66 -0.07
C GLY A 79 9.94 -8.65 -1.55
N ASN A 80 9.01 -8.99 -2.41
CA ASN A 80 9.24 -8.97 -3.86
C ASN A 80 9.51 -7.54 -4.39
N GLY A 81 9.04 -6.51 -3.65
CA GLY A 81 9.33 -5.10 -3.94
C GLY A 81 10.74 -4.65 -3.54
N GLY A 82 11.60 -5.55 -3.03
CA GLY A 82 12.95 -5.22 -2.61
C GLY A 82 13.20 -5.37 -1.12
N ILE A 83 14.22 -4.68 -0.62
CA ILE A 83 14.65 -4.71 0.78
C ILE A 83 14.40 -3.33 1.37
N VAL A 84 13.84 -3.29 2.57
CA VAL A 84 13.70 -2.05 3.36
C VAL A 84 14.64 -2.10 4.55
N GLN A 85 15.47 -1.08 4.68
CA GLN A 85 16.47 -0.95 5.74
C GLN A 85 16.14 0.24 6.64
N LEU A 86 16.33 0.07 7.94
CA LEU A 86 16.44 1.21 8.86
C LEU A 86 17.82 1.82 8.67
N VAL A 87 17.85 3.12 8.39
CA VAL A 87 19.09 3.89 8.22
C VAL A 87 19.05 5.11 9.13
N GLN A 88 20.23 5.60 9.53
CA GLN A 88 20.38 6.79 10.35
C GLN A 88 21.26 7.81 9.64
N HIS A 89 20.83 9.06 9.65
CA HIS A 89 21.64 10.15 9.13
C HIS A 89 22.81 10.45 10.06
N LYS A 90 24.01 10.41 9.53
CA LYS A 90 25.29 10.48 10.29
C LYS A 90 25.41 11.72 11.18
N TRP A 91 24.91 12.85 10.69
CA TRP A 91 25.10 14.15 11.34
C TRP A 91 23.94 14.54 12.25
N THR A 92 22.70 14.25 11.83
CA THR A 92 21.48 14.66 12.58
C THR A 92 20.99 13.58 13.53
N GLY A 93 21.41 12.32 13.34
CA GLY A 93 20.90 11.18 14.10
C GLY A 93 19.47 10.78 13.72
N GLN A 94 18.85 11.44 12.73
CA GLN A 94 17.49 11.15 12.30
C GLN A 94 17.42 9.79 11.60
N PHE A 95 16.35 9.04 11.88
CA PHE A 95 16.07 7.74 11.26
C PHE A 95 15.20 7.87 10.02
N PHE A 96 15.50 7.03 9.02
CA PHE A 96 14.75 6.88 7.78
C PHE A 96 14.58 5.41 7.44
N ALA A 97 13.60 5.12 6.58
CA ALA A 97 13.46 3.83 5.92
C ALA A 97 14.03 3.93 4.50
N LEU A 98 15.03 3.10 4.18
CA LEU A 98 15.62 3.04 2.85
C LEU A 98 15.08 1.82 2.12
N LYS A 99 14.21 2.03 1.14
CA LYS A 99 13.69 0.99 0.25
C LYS A 99 14.61 0.84 -0.96
N VAL A 100 15.16 -0.36 -1.15
CA VAL A 100 16.10 -0.69 -2.22
C VAL A 100 15.47 -1.68 -3.18
N ILE A 101 15.31 -1.29 -4.44
CA ILE A 101 14.64 -2.04 -5.50
C ILE A 101 15.64 -2.34 -6.61
N GLN A 102 15.82 -3.62 -6.97
CA GLN A 102 16.65 -4.01 -8.10
C GLN A 102 15.84 -3.93 -9.40
N MET A 103 16.41 -3.29 -10.42
CA MET A 103 15.76 -3.04 -11.72
C MET A 103 16.01 -4.14 -12.76
N ASN A 104 16.52 -5.31 -12.36
CA ASN A 104 16.68 -6.48 -13.24
C ASN A 104 15.34 -7.15 -13.57
N ILE A 105 14.33 -6.34 -13.88
CA ILE A 105 12.95 -6.73 -14.06
C ILE A 105 12.42 -6.26 -15.41
N GLU A 106 11.37 -6.92 -15.87
CA GLU A 106 10.69 -6.63 -17.12
C GLU A 106 10.23 -5.16 -17.23
N GLU A 107 10.09 -4.67 -18.44
CA GLU A 107 9.77 -3.27 -18.75
C GLU A 107 8.49 -2.77 -18.11
N SER A 108 7.47 -3.61 -18.05
CA SER A 108 6.17 -3.32 -17.39
C SER A 108 6.35 -2.83 -15.96
N TYR A 109 7.29 -3.43 -15.21
CA TYR A 109 7.57 -3.07 -13.81
C TYR A 109 8.31 -1.74 -13.69
N ARG A 110 9.16 -1.42 -14.65
CA ARG A 110 9.90 -0.15 -14.62
C ARG A 110 8.98 1.04 -14.76
N LYS A 111 7.95 0.94 -15.63
CA LYS A 111 6.91 1.98 -15.75
C LYS A 111 6.17 2.20 -14.44
N LEU A 112 5.89 1.12 -13.71
CA LEU A 112 5.18 1.17 -12.44
C LEU A 112 6.05 1.73 -11.31
N ILE A 113 7.32 1.35 -11.26
CA ILE A 113 8.28 1.95 -10.34
C ILE A 113 8.42 3.45 -10.63
N ALA A 114 8.49 3.85 -11.90
CA ALA A 114 8.52 5.25 -12.28
C ALA A 114 7.26 5.99 -11.82
N GLN A 115 6.08 5.37 -11.99
CA GLN A 115 4.83 5.94 -11.51
C GLN A 115 4.81 6.08 -9.98
N GLU A 116 5.29 5.07 -9.23
CA GLU A 116 5.42 5.16 -7.76
C GLU A 116 6.37 6.28 -7.35
N LEU A 117 7.52 6.40 -8.00
CA LEU A 117 8.47 7.48 -7.71
C LEU A 117 7.85 8.86 -7.95
N LYS A 118 7.10 9.02 -9.04
CA LYS A 118 6.40 10.27 -9.36
C LYS A 118 5.31 10.60 -8.33
N ILE A 119 4.55 9.61 -7.89
CA ILE A 119 3.56 9.74 -6.85
C ILE A 119 4.22 10.12 -5.53
N ASN A 120 5.25 9.41 -5.12
CA ASN A 120 5.97 9.64 -3.88
C ASN A 120 6.57 11.05 -3.81
N GLN A 121 7.15 11.53 -4.89
CA GLN A 121 7.72 12.89 -4.98
C GLN A 121 6.65 13.99 -4.87
N SER A 122 5.44 13.73 -5.34
CA SER A 122 4.35 14.71 -5.34
C SER A 122 3.45 14.62 -4.10
N ALA A 123 3.61 13.58 -3.27
CA ALA A 123 2.74 13.34 -2.13
C ALA A 123 3.22 14.10 -0.89
N GLN A 124 2.43 15.10 -0.46
CA GLN A 124 2.61 15.84 0.80
C GLN A 124 1.31 15.77 1.59
N CYS A 125 1.12 14.70 2.34
CA CYS A 125 -0.06 14.46 3.14
C CYS A 125 0.34 13.82 4.47
N PRO A 126 -0.17 14.27 5.62
CA PRO A 126 0.13 13.69 6.93
C PRO A 126 -0.26 12.21 7.08
N TYR A 127 -1.14 11.72 6.20
CA TYR A 127 -1.69 10.35 6.23
C TYR A 127 -1.09 9.43 5.16
N VAL A 128 -0.03 9.90 4.50
CA VAL A 128 0.74 9.16 3.50
C VAL A 128 2.21 9.22 3.90
N VAL A 129 2.93 8.11 3.78
CA VAL A 129 4.36 8.06 4.11
C VAL A 129 5.13 9.02 3.23
N VAL A 130 5.92 9.90 3.84
CA VAL A 130 6.70 10.90 3.12
C VAL A 130 7.86 10.23 2.39
N CYS A 131 8.04 10.56 1.12
CA CYS A 131 9.25 10.27 0.36
C CYS A 131 10.15 11.51 0.33
N TYR A 132 11.32 11.40 0.92
CA TYR A 132 12.27 12.52 0.98
C TYR A 132 13.08 12.64 -0.29
N GLN A 133 13.59 11.51 -0.81
CA GLN A 133 14.40 11.50 -2.02
C GLN A 133 14.47 10.08 -2.61
N SER A 134 14.75 9.99 -3.91
CA SER A 134 14.97 8.72 -4.59
C SER A 134 16.20 8.82 -5.50
N PHE A 135 16.96 7.73 -5.59
CA PHE A 135 18.21 7.66 -6.34
C PHE A 135 18.20 6.44 -7.25
N TYR A 136 18.82 6.58 -8.40
CA TYR A 136 19.13 5.47 -9.29
C TYR A 136 20.64 5.33 -9.48
N ASN A 137 21.15 4.14 -9.20
CA ASN A 137 22.56 3.84 -9.41
C ASN A 137 22.75 2.37 -9.82
N ASN A 138 23.38 2.14 -10.96
CA ASN A 138 23.79 0.81 -11.45
C ASN A 138 22.66 -0.25 -11.43
N GLY A 139 21.45 0.10 -11.89
CA GLY A 139 20.33 -0.83 -11.93
C GLY A 139 19.59 -0.99 -10.61
N VAL A 140 19.88 -0.14 -9.62
CA VAL A 140 19.23 -0.15 -8.30
C VAL A 140 18.56 1.21 -8.06
N ILE A 141 17.29 1.17 -7.65
CA ILE A 141 16.59 2.35 -7.14
C ILE A 141 16.62 2.30 -5.61
N SER A 142 16.99 3.41 -5.00
CA SER A 142 17.00 3.62 -3.56
C SER A 142 16.06 4.77 -3.21
N ILE A 143 15.06 4.52 -2.37
CA ILE A 143 14.04 5.49 -1.98
C ILE A 143 14.17 5.75 -0.47
N ILE A 144 14.41 7.00 -0.10
CA ILE A 144 14.46 7.43 1.31
C ILE A 144 13.05 7.84 1.73
N LEU A 145 12.49 7.08 2.65
CA LEU A 145 11.14 7.25 3.17
C LEU A 145 11.16 7.64 4.65
N GLU A 146 10.07 8.23 5.10
CA GLU A 146 9.79 8.44 6.50
C GLU A 146 9.84 7.10 7.25
N TYR A 147 10.54 7.08 8.39
CA TYR A 147 10.57 5.90 9.25
C TYR A 147 9.38 5.91 10.22
N MET A 148 8.54 4.90 10.10
CA MET A 148 7.40 4.66 10.98
C MET A 148 7.80 3.60 12.01
N ASP A 149 8.11 4.02 13.23
CA ASP A 149 8.75 3.21 14.26
C ASP A 149 7.86 2.12 14.89
N GLY A 150 6.55 2.21 14.69
CA GLY A 150 5.58 1.17 15.10
C GLY A 150 5.49 -0.01 14.14
N GLY A 151 6.12 0.07 12.96
CA GLY A 151 6.01 -0.94 11.92
C GLY A 151 4.66 -0.91 11.21
N SER A 152 4.20 -2.05 10.70
CA SER A 152 2.92 -2.16 10.01
C SER A 152 1.75 -2.47 10.97
N LEU A 153 0.54 -2.08 10.55
CA LEU A 153 -0.69 -2.46 11.25
C LEU A 153 -0.85 -3.99 11.32
N LEU A 154 -0.34 -4.71 10.31
CA LEU A 154 -0.30 -6.18 10.34
C LEU A 154 0.57 -6.71 11.48
N ASP A 155 1.75 -6.14 11.70
CA ASP A 155 2.65 -6.56 12.78
C ASP A 155 2.06 -6.24 14.15
N PHE A 156 1.39 -5.10 14.25
CA PHE A 156 0.64 -4.73 15.44
C PHE A 156 -0.54 -5.68 15.70
N LEU A 157 -1.35 -5.98 14.67
CA LEU A 157 -2.48 -6.91 14.77
C LEU A 157 -2.04 -8.31 15.24
N LYS A 158 -0.92 -8.83 14.75
CA LYS A 158 -0.37 -10.12 15.21
C LYS A 158 -0.09 -10.15 16.71
N LYS A 159 0.19 -9.01 17.34
CA LYS A 159 0.45 -8.90 18.78
C LYS A 159 -0.82 -8.78 19.60
N VAL A 160 -1.71 -7.86 19.19
CA VAL A 160 -2.93 -7.55 19.93
C VAL A 160 -4.09 -8.50 19.60
N ARG A 161 -4.00 -9.21 18.47
CA ARG A 161 -4.99 -10.11 17.87
C ARG A 161 -6.22 -9.41 17.33
N THR A 162 -6.83 -8.51 18.07
CA THR A 162 -8.01 -7.74 17.68
C THR A 162 -7.85 -6.28 18.12
N ILE A 163 -8.48 -5.38 17.38
CA ILE A 163 -8.47 -3.94 17.68
C ILE A 163 -9.90 -3.52 18.02
N PRO A 164 -10.17 -2.95 19.22
CA PRO A 164 -11.50 -2.47 19.60
C PRO A 164 -12.02 -1.34 18.71
N GLU A 165 -13.33 -1.26 18.55
CA GLU A 165 -14.00 -0.31 17.64
C GLU A 165 -13.58 1.16 17.81
N PRO A 166 -13.43 1.73 19.02
CA PRO A 166 -13.00 3.13 19.14
C PRO A 166 -11.64 3.39 18.46
N TYR A 167 -10.68 2.49 18.64
CA TYR A 167 -9.36 2.59 18.00
C TYR A 167 -9.45 2.33 16.50
N LEU A 168 -10.32 1.39 16.07
CA LEU A 168 -10.57 1.14 14.64
C LEU A 168 -11.16 2.38 13.95
N ALA A 169 -12.08 3.09 14.60
CA ALA A 169 -12.65 4.32 14.05
C ALA A 169 -11.57 5.41 13.88
N ALA A 170 -10.70 5.57 14.89
CA ALA A 170 -9.59 6.54 14.81
C ALA A 170 -8.55 6.17 13.72
N ILE A 171 -8.22 4.89 13.58
CA ILE A 171 -7.36 4.37 12.50
C ILE A 171 -8.04 4.58 11.15
N CYS A 172 -9.31 4.18 11.02
CA CYS A 172 -10.10 4.33 9.80
C CYS A 172 -10.19 5.79 9.34
N LYS A 173 -10.43 6.73 10.26
CA LYS A 173 -10.48 8.16 9.97
C LYS A 173 -9.17 8.67 9.34
N GLN A 174 -8.01 8.23 9.83
CA GLN A 174 -6.71 8.58 9.26
C GLN A 174 -6.52 7.96 7.86
N VAL A 175 -6.85 6.68 7.69
CA VAL A 175 -6.76 6.00 6.38
C VAL A 175 -7.70 6.66 5.37
N LEU A 176 -8.94 7.00 5.75
CA LEU A 176 -9.87 7.72 4.88
C LEU A 176 -9.34 9.08 4.44
N LYS A 177 -8.69 9.84 5.33
CA LYS A 177 -8.05 11.12 4.97
C LYS A 177 -6.91 10.91 3.96
N GLY A 178 -6.12 9.84 4.12
CA GLY A 178 -5.09 9.46 3.16
C GLY A 178 -5.67 9.06 1.81
N LEU A 179 -6.72 8.23 1.79
CA LEU A 179 -7.42 7.86 0.56
C LEU A 179 -8.10 9.05 -0.12
N LEU A 180 -8.69 9.96 0.66
CA LEU A 180 -9.28 11.19 0.13
C LEU A 180 -8.23 12.02 -0.63
N TYR A 181 -7.07 12.22 -0.03
CA TYR A 181 -5.95 12.89 -0.68
C TYR A 181 -5.51 12.20 -1.97
N LEU A 182 -5.30 10.87 -1.92
CA LEU A 182 -4.90 10.11 -3.10
C LEU A 182 -5.96 10.16 -4.22
N HIS A 183 -7.24 9.97 -3.88
CA HIS A 183 -8.32 9.87 -4.86
C HIS A 183 -8.70 11.23 -5.48
N HIS A 184 -8.82 12.29 -4.66
CA HIS A 184 -9.35 13.58 -5.09
C HIS A 184 -8.28 14.59 -5.48
N GLU A 185 -7.17 14.66 -4.74
CA GLU A 185 -6.12 15.62 -5.04
C GLU A 185 -5.10 15.10 -6.05
N LYS A 186 -4.76 13.80 -5.94
CA LYS A 186 -3.74 13.19 -6.79
C LYS A 186 -4.30 12.34 -7.93
N HIS A 187 -5.60 12.02 -7.91
CA HIS A 187 -6.27 11.14 -8.87
C HIS A 187 -5.62 9.76 -8.99
N ILE A 188 -5.19 9.22 -7.84
CA ILE A 188 -4.47 7.97 -7.72
C ILE A 188 -5.34 6.93 -7.01
N ILE A 189 -5.38 5.72 -7.55
CA ILE A 189 -5.94 4.53 -6.90
C ILE A 189 -4.77 3.77 -6.29
N HIS A 190 -4.85 3.45 -4.99
CA HIS A 190 -3.76 2.76 -4.28
C HIS A 190 -3.54 1.32 -4.78
N ARG A 191 -4.61 0.56 -4.99
CA ARG A 191 -4.68 -0.80 -5.57
C ARG A 191 -4.17 -1.94 -4.69
N ASP A 192 -3.41 -1.66 -3.63
CA ASP A 192 -2.83 -2.67 -2.75
C ASP A 192 -3.00 -2.30 -1.26
N LEU A 193 -4.20 -1.78 -0.90
CA LEU A 193 -4.50 -1.46 0.48
C LEU A 193 -4.68 -2.75 1.28
N LYS A 194 -3.84 -2.92 2.31
CA LYS A 194 -3.81 -4.09 3.20
C LYS A 194 -3.13 -3.71 4.52
N PRO A 195 -3.27 -4.49 5.60
CA PRO A 195 -2.69 -4.13 6.89
C PRO A 195 -1.17 -3.94 6.89
N SER A 196 -0.44 -4.64 6.00
CA SER A 196 1.02 -4.48 5.88
C SER A 196 1.44 -3.16 5.19
N ASN A 197 0.52 -2.50 4.46
CA ASN A 197 0.74 -1.22 3.79
C ASN A 197 0.14 -0.03 4.56
N LEU A 198 -0.26 -0.25 5.80
CA LEU A 198 -0.64 0.78 6.77
C LEU A 198 0.42 0.80 7.87
N LEU A 199 1.22 1.86 7.93
CA LEU A 199 2.29 2.00 8.91
C LEU A 199 1.82 2.86 10.08
N ILE A 200 2.31 2.54 11.27
CA ILE A 200 1.98 3.23 12.52
C ILE A 200 3.25 3.74 13.22
N ASN A 201 3.11 4.72 14.09
CA ASN A 201 4.22 5.21 14.89
C ASN A 201 3.80 5.53 16.34
N HIS A 202 4.81 5.87 17.18
CA HIS A 202 4.62 6.22 18.59
C HIS A 202 3.76 7.46 18.82
N ARG A 203 3.54 8.30 17.81
CA ARG A 203 2.67 9.49 17.90
C ARG A 203 1.20 9.18 17.62
N GLY A 204 0.84 7.91 17.40
CA GLY A 204 -0.53 7.52 17.06
C GLY A 204 -0.91 7.82 15.60
N GLU A 205 0.08 8.10 14.74
CA GLU A 205 -0.16 8.33 13.32
C GLU A 205 -0.27 7.02 12.57
N VAL A 206 -1.21 6.98 11.63
CA VAL A 206 -1.40 5.88 10.67
C VAL A 206 -1.22 6.45 9.28
N LYS A 207 -0.30 5.88 8.49
CA LYS A 207 0.02 6.36 7.15
C LYS A 207 -0.01 5.24 6.12
N ILE A 208 -0.52 5.58 4.95
CA ILE A 208 -0.55 4.70 3.78
C ILE A 208 0.82 4.69 3.11
N THR A 209 1.32 3.51 2.76
CA THR A 209 2.59 3.31 2.02
C THR A 209 2.40 2.33 0.86
N ASP A 210 3.40 2.23 -0.01
CA ASP A 210 3.47 1.28 -1.12
C ASP A 210 2.33 1.41 -2.17
N PHE A 211 2.42 2.46 -2.99
CA PHE A 211 1.46 2.80 -4.04
C PHE A 211 1.54 1.83 -5.25
N GLY A 212 1.20 0.54 -5.04
CA GLY A 212 0.89 -0.37 -6.14
C GLY A 212 2.05 -1.01 -6.92
N VAL A 213 3.32 -0.76 -6.58
CA VAL A 213 4.45 -1.48 -7.21
C VAL A 213 4.53 -2.91 -6.69
N SER A 214 4.24 -3.13 -5.42
CA SER A 214 4.29 -4.46 -4.80
C SER A 214 3.30 -5.43 -5.45
N ALA A 215 2.07 -5.00 -5.73
CA ALA A 215 1.03 -5.86 -6.32
C ALA A 215 1.39 -6.40 -7.70
N ILE A 216 2.27 -5.71 -8.43
CA ILE A 216 2.63 -6.08 -9.78
C ILE A 216 3.92 -6.90 -9.79
N MET A 217 4.87 -6.60 -8.91
CA MET A 217 6.04 -7.45 -8.73
C MET A 217 5.66 -8.85 -8.24
N ASP A 218 4.63 -8.97 -7.41
CA ASP A 218 4.07 -10.26 -6.98
C ASP A 218 3.48 -11.06 -8.14
N SER A 219 2.93 -10.41 -9.18
CA SER A 219 2.27 -11.09 -10.29
C SER A 219 3.19 -11.84 -11.25
N THR A 220 4.48 -11.58 -11.28
CA THR A 220 5.42 -12.16 -12.26
C THR A 220 6.50 -13.06 -11.68
N SER A 221 6.69 -13.08 -10.36
CA SER A 221 7.75 -13.91 -9.76
C SER A 221 7.51 -15.42 -9.82
N GLY A 222 6.37 -15.87 -10.36
CA GLY A 222 6.08 -17.30 -10.59
C GLY A 222 6.02 -18.17 -9.32
N GLN A 223 6.13 -17.59 -8.14
CA GLN A 223 6.05 -18.31 -6.87
C GLN A 223 4.63 -18.19 -6.29
N ALA A 224 3.84 -19.23 -6.47
CA ALA A 224 2.41 -19.30 -6.12
C ALA A 224 2.08 -18.92 -4.66
N ASN A 225 3.01 -19.08 -3.72
CA ASN A 225 2.76 -18.82 -2.30
C ASN A 225 2.83 -17.33 -1.93
N THR A 226 3.57 -16.52 -2.68
CA THR A 226 3.66 -15.06 -2.48
C THR A 226 2.46 -14.34 -3.11
N PHE A 227 1.88 -14.96 -4.13
CA PHE A 227 0.68 -14.50 -4.82
C PHE A 227 -0.57 -14.43 -3.94
N LEU A 228 -0.77 -15.39 -3.04
CA LEU A 228 -1.98 -15.44 -2.20
C LEU A 228 -2.17 -14.16 -1.36
N GLY A 229 -1.11 -13.62 -0.77
CA GLY A 229 -1.22 -12.48 0.14
C GLY A 229 -1.66 -11.16 -0.50
N THR A 230 -1.32 -10.92 -1.77
CA THR A 230 -1.61 -9.66 -2.48
C THR A 230 -3.04 -9.59 -2.99
N TYR A 231 -3.62 -10.72 -3.41
CA TYR A 231 -4.98 -10.77 -3.96
C TYR A 231 -6.07 -10.84 -2.89
N ASN A 232 -5.74 -11.13 -1.65
CA ASN A 232 -6.70 -11.29 -0.56
C ASN A 232 -7.64 -10.08 -0.39
N TYR A 233 -7.13 -8.87 -0.58
CA TYR A 233 -7.88 -7.62 -0.40
C TYR A 233 -8.38 -7.04 -1.72
N MET A 234 -8.18 -7.75 -2.84
CA MET A 234 -8.57 -7.28 -4.16
C MET A 234 -10.09 -7.32 -4.33
N SER A 235 -10.63 -6.28 -4.94
CA SER A 235 -12.07 -6.18 -5.19
C SER A 235 -12.54 -7.13 -6.29
N PRO A 236 -13.82 -7.58 -6.28
CA PRO A 236 -14.37 -8.51 -7.26
C PRO A 236 -14.17 -8.06 -8.70
N GLU A 237 -14.43 -6.78 -9.00
CA GLU A 237 -14.28 -6.23 -10.35
C GLU A 237 -12.84 -6.29 -10.87
N ARG A 238 -11.85 -6.15 -9.97
CA ARG A 238 -10.44 -6.30 -10.35
C ARG A 238 -10.06 -7.75 -10.63
N ILE A 239 -10.60 -8.68 -9.86
CA ILE A 239 -10.35 -10.13 -10.04
C ILE A 239 -10.87 -10.59 -11.39
N VAL A 240 -12.04 -10.13 -11.82
CA VAL A 240 -12.61 -10.50 -13.12
C VAL A 240 -12.05 -9.69 -14.29
N GLY A 241 -11.09 -8.80 -14.06
CA GLY A 241 -10.47 -7.96 -15.09
C GLY A 241 -11.40 -6.86 -15.62
N GLY A 242 -12.38 -6.46 -14.82
CA GLY A 242 -13.31 -5.39 -15.13
C GLY A 242 -12.69 -3.99 -14.95
N LYS A 243 -13.45 -2.96 -15.35
CA LYS A 243 -13.08 -1.57 -15.07
C LYS A 243 -13.15 -1.32 -13.57
N TYR A 244 -12.10 -0.73 -13.02
CA TYR A 244 -12.01 -0.38 -11.61
C TYR A 244 -11.69 1.09 -11.41
N ASN A 245 -12.00 1.62 -10.23
CA ASN A 245 -11.78 2.99 -9.83
C ASN A 245 -11.42 3.06 -8.33
N SER A 246 -11.44 4.25 -7.75
CA SER A 246 -11.15 4.50 -6.32
C SER A 246 -12.01 3.67 -5.35
N LYS A 247 -13.18 3.19 -5.77
CA LYS A 247 -14.06 2.32 -4.96
C LYS A 247 -13.45 0.93 -4.70
N SER A 248 -12.44 0.52 -5.49
CA SER A 248 -11.68 -0.71 -5.21
C SER A 248 -10.88 -0.61 -3.91
N ASP A 249 -10.32 0.55 -3.60
CA ASP A 249 -9.62 0.79 -2.33
C ASP A 249 -10.59 0.78 -1.14
N ILE A 250 -11.86 1.19 -1.36
CA ILE A 250 -12.92 1.14 -0.33
C ILE A 250 -13.28 -0.31 0.03
N TRP A 251 -13.39 -1.19 -0.98
CA TRP A 251 -13.53 -2.63 -0.74
C TRP A 251 -12.40 -3.16 0.14
N SER A 252 -11.15 -2.87 -0.23
CA SER A 252 -9.96 -3.28 0.52
C SER A 252 -9.98 -2.74 1.95
N LEU A 253 -10.37 -1.47 2.16
CA LEU A 253 -10.53 -0.88 3.49
C LEU A 253 -11.53 -1.64 4.35
N GLY A 254 -12.69 -2.02 3.79
CA GLY A 254 -13.69 -2.82 4.49
C GLY A 254 -13.13 -4.15 4.99
N LEU A 255 -12.38 -4.87 4.15
CA LEU A 255 -11.74 -6.12 4.54
C LEU A 255 -10.66 -5.92 5.61
N VAL A 256 -9.83 -4.87 5.48
CA VAL A 256 -8.79 -4.52 6.46
C VAL A 256 -9.41 -4.27 7.84
N LEU A 257 -10.47 -3.46 7.91
CA LEU A 257 -11.12 -3.14 9.19
C LEU A 257 -11.78 -4.37 9.81
N LEU A 258 -12.43 -5.20 9.00
CA LEU A 258 -13.07 -6.43 9.49
C LEU A 258 -12.03 -7.42 10.01
N GLU A 259 -10.89 -7.57 9.33
CA GLU A 259 -9.78 -8.39 9.82
C GLU A 259 -9.19 -7.83 11.12
N CYS A 260 -8.98 -6.52 11.21
CA CYS A 260 -8.48 -5.89 12.43
C CYS A 260 -9.46 -6.05 13.61
N ALA A 261 -10.76 -6.02 13.36
CA ALA A 261 -11.80 -6.20 14.37
C ALA A 261 -11.88 -7.64 14.88
N THR A 262 -11.83 -8.62 13.96
CA THR A 262 -12.05 -10.04 14.29
C THR A 262 -10.76 -10.81 14.55
N GLY A 263 -9.61 -10.27 14.12
CA GLY A 263 -8.31 -10.96 14.17
C GLY A 263 -8.15 -12.05 13.12
N GLN A 264 -9.10 -12.17 12.19
CA GLN A 264 -9.10 -13.19 11.13
C GLN A 264 -9.38 -12.56 9.78
N PHE A 265 -8.67 -13.03 8.77
CA PHE A 265 -8.96 -12.62 7.39
C PHE A 265 -10.39 -13.02 7.00
N PRO A 266 -11.22 -12.08 6.45
CA PRO A 266 -12.66 -12.29 6.30
C PRO A 266 -13.10 -13.45 5.39
N TYR A 267 -12.25 -13.85 4.47
CA TYR A 267 -12.47 -15.01 3.59
C TYR A 267 -11.68 -16.25 4.03
N SER A 268 -11.25 -16.32 5.31
CA SER A 268 -10.65 -17.54 5.83
C SER A 268 -11.66 -18.70 5.74
N PRO A 269 -11.21 -19.90 5.33
CA PRO A 269 -12.04 -21.09 5.40
C PRO A 269 -12.48 -21.36 6.84
N SER A 270 -13.63 -22.01 7.04
CA SER A 270 -14.09 -22.40 8.38
C SER A 270 -13.03 -23.28 9.06
N GLU A 271 -12.94 -23.23 10.40
CA GLU A 271 -11.99 -23.99 11.22
C GLU A 271 -11.92 -25.51 10.92
N GLN A 272 -12.91 -26.04 10.19
CA GLN A 272 -12.98 -27.44 9.79
C GLN A 272 -12.31 -27.74 8.43
N SER A 273 -11.81 -26.73 7.70
CA SER A 273 -11.16 -26.90 6.41
C SER A 273 -9.67 -26.61 6.52
N GLU A 274 -8.84 -27.41 5.82
CA GLU A 274 -7.35 -27.28 5.79
C GLU A 274 -6.84 -25.99 5.10
N GLY A 275 -7.62 -24.91 5.08
CA GLY A 275 -7.33 -23.68 4.33
C GLY A 275 -7.89 -23.71 2.91
N TRP A 276 -7.63 -22.70 2.11
CA TRP A 276 -7.95 -22.69 0.69
C TRP A 276 -7.03 -23.68 -0.03
N ALA A 277 -7.62 -24.66 -0.74
CA ALA A 277 -6.86 -25.66 -1.47
C ALA A 277 -5.99 -25.03 -2.58
N ASN A 278 -6.44 -23.89 -3.10
CA ASN A 278 -5.68 -23.10 -4.08
C ASN A 278 -6.17 -21.65 -4.17
N PHE A 279 -5.38 -20.82 -4.82
CA PHE A 279 -5.65 -19.42 -5.10
C PHE A 279 -7.00 -19.17 -5.82
N TYR A 280 -7.38 -20.04 -6.75
CA TYR A 280 -8.61 -19.85 -7.55
C TYR A 280 -9.87 -19.96 -6.70
N GLU A 281 -9.88 -20.83 -5.68
CA GLU A 281 -11.01 -20.97 -4.76
C GLU A 281 -11.24 -19.69 -3.94
N LEU A 282 -10.18 -19.01 -3.50
CA LEU A 282 -10.30 -17.72 -2.82
C LEU A 282 -10.86 -16.66 -3.78
N MET A 283 -10.35 -16.58 -5.01
CA MET A 283 -10.84 -15.63 -6.02
C MET A 283 -12.31 -15.88 -6.35
N GLU A 284 -12.70 -17.15 -6.54
CA GLU A 284 -14.07 -17.53 -6.74
C GLU A 284 -14.95 -17.14 -5.54
N ALA A 285 -14.46 -17.36 -4.31
CA ALA A 285 -15.20 -16.99 -3.12
C ALA A 285 -15.41 -15.46 -3.03
N ILE A 286 -14.40 -14.65 -3.34
CA ILE A 286 -14.54 -13.20 -3.37
C ILE A 286 -15.52 -12.73 -4.43
N VAL A 287 -15.56 -13.38 -5.60
CA VAL A 287 -16.44 -13.01 -6.71
C VAL A 287 -17.86 -13.54 -6.50
N GLU A 288 -18.03 -14.82 -6.14
CA GLU A 288 -19.33 -15.52 -6.18
C GLU A 288 -20.06 -15.53 -4.83
N LYS A 289 -19.34 -15.69 -3.70
CA LYS A 289 -19.99 -15.76 -2.38
C LYS A 289 -20.51 -14.41 -1.92
N PRO A 290 -21.51 -14.36 -1.03
CA PRO A 290 -21.92 -13.12 -0.38
C PRO A 290 -20.72 -12.41 0.26
N PRO A 291 -20.72 -11.07 0.29
CA PRO A 291 -19.64 -10.33 0.97
C PRO A 291 -19.61 -10.67 2.46
N PRO A 292 -18.43 -10.60 3.09
CA PRO A 292 -18.30 -10.85 4.51
C PRO A 292 -19.01 -9.76 5.33
N SER A 293 -19.43 -10.10 6.53
CA SER A 293 -20.10 -9.18 7.46
C SER A 293 -19.49 -9.26 8.85
N ALA A 294 -19.58 -8.18 9.62
CA ALA A 294 -19.21 -8.19 11.03
C ALA A 294 -20.23 -9.03 11.83
N PRO A 295 -19.78 -9.90 12.77
CA PRO A 295 -20.68 -10.63 13.67
C PRO A 295 -21.52 -9.64 14.49
N SER A 296 -22.84 -9.73 14.36
CA SER A 296 -23.80 -8.76 14.93
C SER A 296 -23.90 -8.78 16.45
N ASP A 297 -23.40 -9.84 17.09
CA ASP A 297 -23.39 -10.03 18.56
C ASP A 297 -22.15 -9.43 19.23
N HIS A 298 -21.15 -9.02 18.45
CA HIS A 298 -19.87 -8.54 18.96
C HIS A 298 -19.54 -7.10 18.59
N PHE A 299 -20.25 -6.53 17.61
CA PHE A 299 -19.96 -5.21 17.06
C PHE A 299 -21.19 -4.32 17.02
N SER A 300 -20.95 -3.00 17.05
CA SER A 300 -22.01 -2.00 16.90
C SER A 300 -22.72 -2.12 15.55
N GLN A 301 -23.96 -1.63 15.51
CA GLN A 301 -24.72 -1.54 14.26
C GLN A 301 -24.03 -0.59 13.28
N GLU A 302 -23.41 0.47 13.78
CA GLU A 302 -22.69 1.45 13.03
C GLU A 302 -21.46 0.85 12.35
N PHE A 303 -20.65 0.05 13.08
CA PHE A 303 -19.52 -0.68 12.48
C PHE A 303 -20.00 -1.69 11.43
N SER A 304 -21.01 -2.48 11.77
CA SER A 304 -21.58 -3.47 10.84
C SER A 304 -22.11 -2.82 9.55
N SER A 305 -22.77 -1.65 9.68
CA SER A 305 -23.24 -0.85 8.54
C SER A 305 -22.09 -0.31 7.70
N PHE A 306 -21.02 0.17 8.34
CA PHE A 306 -19.83 0.67 7.66
C PHE A 306 -19.15 -0.43 6.82
N ILE A 307 -18.94 -1.60 7.42
CA ILE A 307 -18.36 -2.76 6.71
C ILE A 307 -19.25 -3.14 5.52
N SER A 308 -20.57 -3.29 5.75
CA SER A 308 -21.52 -3.62 4.69
C SER A 308 -21.50 -2.63 3.53
N ALA A 309 -21.36 -1.34 3.81
CA ALA A 309 -21.25 -0.30 2.78
C ALA A 309 -19.94 -0.43 1.97
N CYS A 310 -18.82 -0.72 2.63
CA CYS A 310 -17.52 -0.86 1.98
C CYS A 310 -17.45 -2.09 1.05
N VAL A 311 -18.02 -3.23 1.47
CA VAL A 311 -17.88 -4.50 0.77
C VAL A 311 -19.07 -4.84 -0.16
N GLN A 312 -19.75 -3.82 -0.71
CA GLN A 312 -20.73 -4.03 -1.76
C GLN A 312 -20.06 -4.61 -3.00
N LYS A 313 -20.68 -5.62 -3.64
CA LYS A 313 -20.11 -6.27 -4.83
C LYS A 313 -19.96 -5.29 -6.00
N GLU A 314 -21.00 -4.50 -6.24
CA GLU A 314 -20.99 -3.50 -7.29
C GLU A 314 -20.23 -2.23 -6.84
N PRO A 315 -19.21 -1.78 -7.57
CA PRO A 315 -18.43 -0.59 -7.20
C PRO A 315 -19.27 0.68 -7.05
N LYS A 316 -20.34 0.82 -7.84
CA LYS A 316 -21.25 1.98 -7.80
C LYS A 316 -22.02 2.10 -6.49
N ASP A 317 -22.25 0.98 -5.81
CA ASP A 317 -23.01 0.91 -4.56
C ASP A 317 -22.12 1.15 -3.33
N ARG A 318 -20.79 1.18 -3.51
CA ARG A 318 -19.85 1.54 -2.45
C ARG A 318 -19.76 3.05 -2.32
N PRO A 319 -19.75 3.60 -1.10
CA PRO A 319 -19.50 5.02 -0.89
C PRO A 319 -18.04 5.40 -1.27
N SER A 320 -17.80 6.68 -1.49
CA SER A 320 -16.45 7.23 -1.63
C SER A 320 -15.78 7.43 -0.27
N ALA A 321 -14.46 7.67 -0.26
CA ALA A 321 -13.76 8.03 0.96
C ALA A 321 -14.36 9.29 1.61
N HIS A 322 -14.81 10.26 0.79
CA HIS A 322 -15.47 11.46 1.27
C HIS A 322 -16.79 11.18 2.00
N GLU A 323 -17.65 10.35 1.40
CA GLU A 323 -18.94 9.97 2.01
C GLU A 323 -18.74 9.17 3.30
N LEU A 324 -17.73 8.31 3.36
CA LEU A 324 -17.41 7.53 4.55
C LEU A 324 -16.89 8.37 5.73
N MET A 325 -16.30 9.54 5.48
CA MET A 325 -15.86 10.45 6.55
C MET A 325 -17.02 10.93 7.45
N THR A 326 -18.24 10.94 6.93
CA THR A 326 -19.47 11.34 7.66
C THR A 326 -20.33 10.16 8.07
N HIS A 327 -19.86 8.92 7.89
CA HIS A 327 -20.61 7.73 8.26
C HIS A 327 -20.80 7.63 9.79
N PRO A 328 -21.97 7.15 10.28
CA PRO A 328 -22.24 7.03 11.71
C PRO A 328 -21.15 6.33 12.53
N PHE A 329 -20.47 5.33 11.99
CA PHE A 329 -19.35 4.67 12.66
C PHE A 329 -18.18 5.63 12.98
N ILE A 330 -17.86 6.55 12.10
CA ILE A 330 -16.82 7.56 12.34
C ILE A 330 -17.33 8.61 13.32
N ALA A 331 -18.57 9.07 13.15
CA ALA A 331 -19.19 10.08 13.99
C ALA A 331 -19.39 9.60 15.45
N LEU A 332 -19.67 8.31 15.65
CA LEU A 332 -19.90 7.72 16.99
C LEU A 332 -18.73 7.96 17.96
N TYR A 333 -17.53 8.05 17.44
CA TYR A 333 -16.30 8.21 18.23
C TYR A 333 -15.61 9.56 18.00
N GLU A 334 -16.27 10.52 17.32
CA GLU A 334 -15.65 11.79 16.94
C GLU A 334 -15.32 12.68 18.13
N ASP A 335 -16.23 12.71 19.13
CA ASP A 335 -16.07 13.51 20.35
C ASP A 335 -15.23 12.82 21.43
N LEU A 336 -14.76 11.60 21.18
CA LEU A 336 -13.90 10.88 22.10
C LEU A 336 -12.42 11.19 21.82
N ASP A 337 -11.69 11.50 22.88
CA ASP A 337 -10.22 11.63 22.82
C ASP A 337 -9.58 10.23 22.78
N ILE A 338 -9.51 9.66 21.56
CA ILE A 338 -8.92 8.34 21.34
C ILE A 338 -7.40 8.46 21.23
N ASP A 339 -6.71 8.10 22.28
CA ASP A 339 -5.24 8.13 22.33
C ASP A 339 -4.62 6.90 21.65
N LEU A 340 -4.42 7.00 20.32
CA LEU A 340 -3.72 5.98 19.54
C LEU A 340 -2.23 5.88 19.91
N SER A 341 -1.60 6.97 20.39
CA SER A 341 -0.20 6.94 20.80
C SER A 341 0.01 5.98 21.98
N SER A 342 -0.76 6.16 23.05
CA SER A 342 -0.74 5.23 24.20
C SER A 342 -1.15 3.82 23.79
N TYR A 343 -2.14 3.67 22.92
CA TYR A 343 -2.60 2.35 22.46
C TYR A 343 -1.51 1.59 21.72
N PHE A 344 -0.83 2.21 20.76
CA PHE A 344 0.24 1.58 19.99
C PHE A 344 1.48 1.27 20.85
N THR A 345 1.79 2.10 21.83
CA THR A 345 2.97 1.91 22.70
C THR A 345 2.71 0.93 23.85
N SER A 346 1.51 0.91 24.44
CA SER A 346 1.18 0.05 25.58
C SER A 346 0.87 -1.41 25.19
N ALA A 347 0.36 -1.65 23.99
CA ALA A 347 -0.05 -2.98 23.53
C ALA A 347 1.10 -3.87 23.05
N GLY A 348 2.32 -3.72 23.59
CA GLY A 348 3.48 -4.55 23.24
C GLY A 348 4.09 -4.22 21.88
N SER A 349 4.00 -2.95 21.47
CA SER A 349 4.68 -2.43 20.28
C SER A 349 6.20 -2.62 20.39
N PRO A 350 6.93 -2.88 19.27
CA PRO A 350 8.39 -2.88 19.27
C PRO A 350 9.02 -1.57 19.72
N LEU A 351 8.23 -0.50 19.83
CA LEU A 351 8.62 0.81 20.34
C LEU A 351 9.05 0.83 21.82
N ALA A 352 8.64 -0.18 22.60
CA ALA A 352 9.05 -0.30 24.01
C ALA A 352 10.50 -0.79 24.18
N THR A 353 11.23 -1.06 23.10
CA THR A 353 12.56 -1.68 23.09
C THR A 353 13.64 -0.90 22.32
N LEU A 354 13.37 0.35 21.95
CA LEU A 354 14.37 1.26 21.37
C LEU A 354 14.95 2.19 22.43
#